data_a32e25af70e03d8ac7122eaaa51b7a18
#
_entry.id   a32e25af70e03d8ac7122eaaa51b7a18
#
_cell.length_a   1.000
_cell.length_b   1.000
_cell.length_c   1.000
_cell.angle_alpha   90.00
_cell.angle_beta   90.00
_cell.angle_gamma   90.00
#
_symmetry.space_group_name_H-M   'P 1'
#
loop_
_entity.id
_entity.type
_entity.pdbx_description
1 polymer ?
#
loop_
_entity_poly.entity_id
_entity_poly.type
_entity_poly.pdbx_seq_one_letter_code
_entity_poly.pdbx_strand_id
1 'polypeptide(L)'
;MPLSSSVPATRSAWRYLGDRDVQYAALGTLLAVVLSAGMVWLGYLIHVCRVAVRSPLVVPRRMVVLVFGYQLHDGLPQCDYRWRLRRLLKMARAQKVERVLLLGGCNSGTRSEAAAGYEWLQRHGLSADVRVELEQESIDSLENLRQARMLLRTQVPDAQLPPVALVSSRYHLARCQLLARYLGFSCVTIAAEPVLPRRARYVAALLLEATYLMWIDVGMRWAQLTGRQRLRSRLR
;
A
#
# COMPACT_ATOMS: atom_id res chain seq x y z
N MET A 1 -33.02 25.57 6.11
CA MET A 1 -32.54 24.38 6.83
C MET A 1 -31.14 24.09 6.34
N PRO A 2 -30.05 24.25 7.15
CA PRO A 2 -28.70 23.90 6.75
C PRO A 2 -28.46 22.43 7.05
N LEU A 3 -28.07 21.66 6.03
CA LEU A 3 -27.61 20.29 6.17
C LEU A 3 -26.24 20.29 6.89
N SER A 4 -26.27 19.82 8.13
CA SER A 4 -25.09 19.55 8.94
C SER A 4 -24.32 18.38 8.31
N SER A 5 -23.23 18.65 7.59
CA SER A 5 -22.27 17.66 7.17
C SER A 5 -21.40 17.28 8.38
N SER A 6 -21.76 16.20 9.05
CA SER A 6 -20.92 15.57 10.06
C SER A 6 -19.65 15.01 9.39
N VAL A 7 -18.53 15.68 9.61
CA VAL A 7 -17.19 15.16 9.28
C VAL A 7 -17.00 13.82 10.01
N PRO A 8 -16.71 12.70 9.34
CA PRO A 8 -16.47 11.45 10.03
C PRO A 8 -15.22 11.57 10.90
N ALA A 9 -15.42 11.39 12.20
CA ALA A 9 -14.34 11.41 13.18
C ALA A 9 -13.20 10.46 12.78
N THR A 10 -11.97 10.93 12.90
CA THR A 10 -10.72 10.18 12.75
C THR A 10 -10.84 8.82 13.41
N ARG A 11 -10.96 7.76 12.61
CA ARG A 11 -11.05 6.38 13.12
C ARG A 11 -9.68 5.97 13.64
N SER A 12 -9.47 6.19 14.94
CA SER A 12 -8.25 5.88 15.67
C SER A 12 -7.85 4.41 15.49
N ALA A 13 -6.54 4.17 15.31
CA ALA A 13 -5.93 2.83 15.28
C ALA A 13 -6.29 1.95 16.51
N TRP A 14 -6.72 2.57 17.61
CA TRP A 14 -7.18 1.94 18.84
C TRP A 14 -8.41 1.03 18.67
N ARG A 15 -9.24 1.20 17.63
CA ARG A 15 -10.38 0.32 17.35
C ARG A 15 -9.98 -1.11 17.02
N TYR A 16 -8.78 -1.31 16.50
CA TYR A 16 -8.28 -2.65 16.17
C TYR A 16 -7.77 -3.41 17.40
N LEU A 17 -7.45 -2.73 18.51
CA LEU A 17 -6.98 -3.37 19.75
C LEU A 17 -8.08 -4.15 20.47
N GLY A 18 -9.34 -3.80 20.27
CA GLY A 18 -10.50 -4.52 20.85
C GLY A 18 -10.97 -5.72 20.02
N ASP A 19 -10.45 -5.90 18.82
CA ASP A 19 -10.83 -7.02 17.94
C ASP A 19 -10.10 -8.29 18.38
N ARG A 20 -10.86 -9.34 18.76
CA ARG A 20 -10.31 -10.63 19.20
C ARG A 20 -9.41 -11.28 18.16
N ASP A 21 -9.70 -11.08 16.87
CA ASP A 21 -8.89 -11.64 15.79
C ASP A 21 -7.52 -10.93 15.71
N VAL A 22 -7.48 -9.63 15.99
CA VAL A 22 -6.24 -8.85 16.12
C VAL A 22 -5.42 -9.28 17.33
N GLN A 23 -6.07 -9.52 18.47
CA GLN A 23 -5.42 -10.00 19.69
C GLN A 23 -4.82 -11.41 19.51
N TYR A 24 -5.56 -12.33 18.87
CA TYR A 24 -5.03 -13.67 18.56
C TYR A 24 -3.87 -13.62 17.56
N ALA A 25 -3.91 -12.74 16.56
CA ALA A 25 -2.80 -12.57 15.65
C ALA A 25 -1.55 -12.01 16.36
N ALA A 26 -1.72 -11.05 17.26
CA ALA A 26 -0.64 -10.49 18.07
C ALA A 26 -0.03 -11.55 19.01
N LEU A 27 -0.87 -12.33 19.69
CA LEU A 27 -0.41 -13.42 20.57
C LEU A 27 0.34 -14.49 19.80
N GLY A 28 -0.20 -14.96 18.67
CA GLY A 28 0.48 -15.94 17.80
C GLY A 28 1.82 -15.43 17.28
N THR A 29 1.88 -14.13 16.95
CA THR A 29 3.12 -13.47 16.52
C THR A 29 4.15 -13.44 17.65
N LEU A 30 3.74 -13.06 18.85
CA LEU A 30 4.61 -13.03 20.03
C LEU A 30 5.16 -14.42 20.36
N LEU A 31 4.30 -15.43 20.39
CA LEU A 31 4.71 -16.82 20.61
C LEU A 31 5.69 -17.30 19.54
N ALA A 32 5.45 -16.99 18.26
CA ALA A 32 6.35 -17.35 17.17
C ALA A 32 7.73 -16.70 17.33
N VAL A 33 7.78 -15.41 17.71
CA VAL A 33 9.05 -14.70 17.97
C VAL A 33 9.78 -15.29 19.15
N VAL A 34 9.08 -15.52 20.28
CA VAL A 34 9.68 -16.06 21.51
C VAL A 34 10.22 -17.47 21.28
N LEU A 35 9.41 -18.37 20.70
CA LEU A 35 9.79 -19.77 20.46
C LEU A 35 10.95 -19.93 19.46
N SER A 36 11.03 -19.03 18.48
CA SER A 36 12.10 -19.08 17.46
C SER A 36 13.32 -18.23 17.82
N ALA A 37 13.41 -17.70 19.04
CA ALA A 37 14.47 -16.77 19.43
C ALA A 37 14.68 -15.60 18.44
N GLY A 38 13.59 -15.09 17.86
CA GLY A 38 13.63 -14.00 16.87
C GLY A 38 13.95 -14.42 15.44
N MET A 39 14.25 -15.71 15.18
CA MET A 39 14.60 -16.19 13.83
C MET A 39 13.50 -15.94 12.81
N VAL A 40 12.23 -16.12 13.19
CA VAL A 40 11.10 -15.86 12.31
C VAL A 40 11.06 -14.37 11.92
N TRP A 41 11.20 -13.47 12.89
CA TRP A 41 11.24 -12.03 12.61
C TRP A 41 12.42 -11.63 11.71
N LEU A 42 13.61 -12.21 11.97
CA LEU A 42 14.79 -12.01 11.13
C LEU A 42 14.54 -12.45 9.68
N GLY A 43 13.83 -13.56 9.48
CA GLY A 43 13.40 -14.01 8.15
C GLY A 43 12.54 -12.98 7.42
N TYR A 44 11.58 -12.37 8.10
CA TYR A 44 10.77 -11.28 7.54
C TYR A 44 11.61 -10.03 7.27
N LEU A 45 12.53 -9.67 8.15
CA LEU A 45 13.43 -8.54 7.94
C LEU A 45 14.31 -8.75 6.69
N ILE A 46 14.89 -9.94 6.55
CA ILE A 46 15.67 -10.30 5.35
C ILE A 46 14.79 -10.21 4.10
N HIS A 47 13.55 -10.67 4.16
CA HIS A 47 12.60 -10.57 3.05
C HIS A 47 12.30 -9.12 2.68
N VAL A 48 11.96 -8.26 3.66
CA VAL A 48 11.72 -6.82 3.45
C VAL A 48 12.93 -6.14 2.83
N CYS A 49 14.13 -6.40 3.36
CA CYS A 49 15.38 -5.86 2.82
C CYS A 49 15.65 -6.34 1.39
N ARG A 50 15.40 -7.62 1.09
CA ARG A 50 15.55 -8.16 -0.27
C ARG A 50 14.61 -7.47 -1.25
N VAL A 51 13.33 -7.33 -0.90
CA VAL A 51 12.35 -6.61 -1.73
C VAL A 51 12.78 -5.15 -1.90
N ALA A 52 13.15 -4.47 -0.81
CA ALA A 52 13.59 -3.08 -0.85
C ALA A 52 14.82 -2.86 -1.75
N VAL A 53 15.78 -3.76 -1.75
CA VAL A 53 17.00 -3.66 -2.58
C VAL A 53 16.72 -4.06 -4.03
N ARG A 54 16.01 -5.17 -4.24
CA ARG A 54 15.84 -5.78 -5.58
C ARG A 54 14.71 -5.20 -6.41
N SER A 55 13.79 -4.42 -5.82
CA SER A 55 12.70 -3.83 -6.58
C SER A 55 13.22 -2.90 -7.68
N PRO A 56 12.82 -3.13 -8.93
CA PRO A 56 13.27 -2.35 -10.06
C PRO A 56 12.70 -0.92 -10.03
N LEU A 57 13.24 -0.08 -10.88
CA LEU A 57 12.84 1.32 -11.04
C LEU A 57 11.88 1.54 -12.22
N VAL A 58 11.76 0.54 -13.08
CA VAL A 58 10.98 0.60 -14.34
C VAL A 58 10.22 -0.70 -14.49
N VAL A 59 9.02 -0.61 -15.01
CA VAL A 59 8.20 -1.77 -15.36
C VAL A 59 8.74 -2.44 -16.64
N PRO A 60 8.63 -3.78 -16.74
CA PRO A 60 9.13 -4.50 -17.92
C PRO A 60 8.34 -4.19 -19.20
N ARG A 61 7.05 -3.88 -19.06
CA ARG A 61 6.13 -3.56 -20.16
C ARG A 61 5.14 -2.48 -19.73
N ARG A 62 4.34 -1.97 -20.66
CA ARG A 62 3.22 -1.06 -20.35
C ARG A 62 2.20 -1.77 -19.45
N MET A 63 1.84 -1.14 -18.33
CA MET A 63 1.01 -1.74 -17.28
C MET A 63 0.13 -0.71 -16.58
N VAL A 64 -0.91 -1.21 -15.91
CA VAL A 64 -1.65 -0.44 -14.91
C VAL A 64 -0.75 -0.21 -13.69
N VAL A 65 -0.69 1.04 -13.23
CA VAL A 65 0.19 1.47 -12.14
C VAL A 65 -0.63 1.90 -10.94
N LEU A 66 -0.43 1.25 -9.81
CA LEU A 66 -1.00 1.62 -8.51
C LEU A 66 0.04 2.41 -7.72
N VAL A 67 -0.22 3.68 -7.45
CA VAL A 67 0.68 4.53 -6.66
C VAL A 67 0.08 4.72 -5.28
N PHE A 68 0.74 4.20 -4.27
CA PHE A 68 0.31 4.37 -2.88
C PHE A 68 0.54 5.80 -2.43
N GLY A 69 -0.46 6.38 -1.82
CA GLY A 69 -0.38 7.66 -1.14
C GLY A 69 0.55 7.63 0.08
N TYR A 70 0.73 8.76 0.67
CA TYR A 70 1.46 8.95 1.93
C TYR A 70 0.92 10.18 2.63
N GLN A 71 0.94 10.16 3.95
CA GLN A 71 0.46 11.22 4.80
C GLN A 71 0.90 12.61 4.31
N LEU A 72 -0.07 13.52 4.19
CA LEU A 72 0.18 14.90 3.80
C LEU A 72 0.66 15.73 4.99
N HIS A 73 1.41 16.78 4.71
CA HIS A 73 1.74 17.82 5.68
C HIS A 73 1.24 19.14 5.11
N ASP A 74 0.37 19.81 5.84
CA ASP A 74 -0.32 21.04 5.39
C ASP A 74 -0.99 20.87 4.00
N GLY A 75 -1.61 19.71 3.78
CA GLY A 75 -2.27 19.38 2.51
C GLY A 75 -1.32 19.12 1.33
N LEU A 76 0.00 19.08 1.56
CA LEU A 76 1.01 18.90 0.53
C LEU A 76 1.71 17.53 0.63
N PRO A 77 2.07 16.91 -0.53
CA PRO A 77 2.83 15.68 -0.57
C PRO A 77 4.20 15.82 0.10
N GLN A 78 4.48 14.98 1.09
CA GLN A 78 5.79 14.90 1.76
C GLN A 78 6.86 14.25 0.86
N CYS A 79 8.10 14.26 1.32
CA CYS A 79 9.27 13.79 0.58
C CYS A 79 9.09 12.37 0.01
N ASP A 80 8.61 11.42 0.82
CA ASP A 80 8.42 10.02 0.41
C ASP A 80 7.33 9.91 -0.67
N TYR A 81 6.23 10.67 -0.53
CA TYR A 81 5.19 10.71 -1.56
C TYR A 81 5.70 11.36 -2.85
N ARG A 82 6.45 12.45 -2.76
CA ARG A 82 7.06 13.09 -3.94
C ARG A 82 8.00 12.15 -4.69
N TRP A 83 8.72 11.24 -4.01
CA TRP A 83 9.51 10.21 -4.69
C TRP A 83 8.63 9.25 -5.49
N ARG A 84 7.49 8.80 -4.94
CA ARG A 84 6.52 7.93 -5.63
C ARG A 84 5.96 8.62 -6.87
N LEU A 85 5.53 9.87 -6.74
CA LEU A 85 5.00 10.68 -7.84
C LEU A 85 6.05 10.95 -8.93
N ARG A 86 7.29 11.28 -8.54
CA ARG A 86 8.41 11.42 -9.50
C ARG A 86 8.72 10.11 -10.24
N ARG A 87 8.60 8.97 -9.57
CA ARG A 87 8.76 7.66 -10.20
C ARG A 87 7.69 7.45 -11.26
N LEU A 88 6.45 7.73 -10.95
CA LEU A 88 5.35 7.67 -11.89
C LEU A 88 5.59 8.57 -13.12
N LEU A 89 6.00 9.84 -12.92
CA LEU A 89 6.31 10.74 -14.03
C LEU A 89 7.39 10.18 -14.97
N LYS A 90 8.46 9.60 -14.41
CA LYS A 90 9.51 8.96 -15.21
C LYS A 90 8.97 7.79 -16.04
N MET A 91 8.08 6.97 -15.46
CA MET A 91 7.45 5.86 -16.16
C MET A 91 6.47 6.34 -17.23
N ALA A 92 5.70 7.38 -16.95
CA ALA A 92 4.77 7.97 -17.92
C ALA A 92 5.52 8.55 -19.13
N ARG A 93 6.60 9.31 -18.91
CA ARG A 93 7.46 9.84 -19.98
C ARG A 93 8.11 8.75 -20.82
N ALA A 94 8.40 7.58 -20.22
CA ALA A 94 8.90 6.41 -20.92
C ALA A 94 7.79 5.57 -21.60
N GLN A 95 6.54 6.07 -21.64
CA GLN A 95 5.35 5.40 -22.20
C GLN A 95 5.11 3.99 -21.62
N LYS A 96 5.51 3.75 -20.38
CA LYS A 96 5.37 2.48 -19.67
C LYS A 96 4.08 2.39 -18.85
N VAL A 97 3.26 3.43 -18.85
CA VAL A 97 2.01 3.54 -18.10
C VAL A 97 0.84 3.37 -19.04
N GLU A 98 -0.02 2.42 -18.75
CA GLU A 98 -1.30 2.22 -19.43
C GLU A 98 -2.38 3.09 -18.78
N ARG A 99 -2.45 3.01 -17.45
CA ARG A 99 -3.42 3.68 -16.59
C ARG A 99 -2.82 3.83 -15.20
N VAL A 100 -3.19 4.87 -14.49
CA VAL A 100 -2.74 5.14 -13.12
C VAL A 100 -3.93 5.12 -12.17
N LEU A 101 -3.81 4.42 -11.05
CA LEU A 101 -4.65 4.61 -9.89
C LEU A 101 -3.80 5.25 -8.79
N LEU A 102 -4.15 6.47 -8.39
CA LEU A 102 -3.57 7.12 -7.22
C LEU A 102 -4.41 6.73 -6.02
N LEU A 103 -3.77 6.10 -5.04
CA LEU A 103 -4.43 5.52 -3.87
C LEU A 103 -4.15 6.34 -2.63
N GLY A 104 -5.19 6.66 -1.87
CA GLY A 104 -5.06 7.29 -0.56
C GLY A 104 -6.16 8.29 -0.28
N GLY A 105 -6.93 8.00 0.77
CA GLY A 105 -8.03 8.84 1.25
C GLY A 105 -7.57 10.01 2.11
N CYS A 106 -8.50 10.52 2.91
CA CYS A 106 -8.27 11.61 3.84
C CYS A 106 -7.89 11.07 5.21
N ASN A 107 -6.60 11.00 5.53
CA ASN A 107 -6.12 10.56 6.85
C ASN A 107 -5.95 11.72 7.85
N SER A 108 -5.73 12.94 7.35
CA SER A 108 -5.59 14.14 8.19
C SER A 108 -5.97 15.36 7.37
N GLY A 109 -7.16 15.92 7.62
CA GLY A 109 -7.61 17.14 6.97
C GLY A 109 -8.78 16.94 6.00
N THR A 110 -9.02 17.91 5.14
CA THR A 110 -10.14 17.96 4.18
C THR A 110 -9.78 17.42 2.79
N ARG A 111 -8.52 17.02 2.59
CA ARG A 111 -8.00 16.65 1.28
C ARG A 111 -7.43 15.24 1.27
N SER A 112 -7.78 14.45 0.25
CA SER A 112 -7.22 13.11 0.07
C SER A 112 -5.78 13.13 -0.42
N GLU A 113 -5.01 12.10 -0.06
CA GLU A 113 -3.65 11.89 -0.55
C GLU A 113 -3.64 11.75 -2.08
N ALA A 114 -4.62 11.04 -2.64
CA ALA A 114 -4.76 10.86 -4.08
C ALA A 114 -4.98 12.18 -4.81
N ALA A 115 -5.86 13.06 -4.32
CA ALA A 115 -6.12 14.36 -4.93
C ALA A 115 -4.89 15.28 -4.86
N ALA A 116 -4.20 15.33 -3.72
CA ALA A 116 -2.98 16.11 -3.56
C ALA A 116 -1.85 15.61 -4.49
N GLY A 117 -1.76 14.27 -4.65
CA GLY A 117 -0.82 13.64 -5.57
C GLY A 117 -1.12 13.98 -7.03
N TYR A 118 -2.38 13.98 -7.42
CA TYR A 118 -2.80 14.31 -8.79
C TYR A 118 -2.47 15.75 -9.16
N GLU A 119 -2.80 16.72 -8.31
CA GLU A 119 -2.43 18.11 -8.56
C GLU A 119 -0.91 18.30 -8.64
N TRP A 120 -0.17 17.61 -7.76
CA TRP A 120 1.28 17.66 -7.82
C TRP A 120 1.78 17.15 -9.18
N LEU A 121 1.24 16.05 -9.69
CA LEU A 121 1.59 15.49 -11.00
C LEU A 121 1.28 16.43 -12.14
N GLN A 122 0.09 17.06 -12.14
CA GLN A 122 -0.28 18.06 -13.14
C GLN A 122 0.70 19.24 -13.19
N ARG A 123 1.05 19.79 -12.02
CA ARG A 123 2.02 20.88 -11.92
C ARG A 123 3.43 20.50 -12.38
N HIS A 124 3.77 19.20 -12.37
CA HIS A 124 5.10 18.70 -12.77
C HIS A 124 5.12 18.05 -14.16
N GLY A 125 4.09 18.30 -14.97
CA GLY A 125 4.06 17.94 -16.38
C GLY A 125 3.70 16.47 -16.63
N LEU A 126 2.71 15.94 -15.93
CA LEU A 126 2.04 14.71 -16.34
C LEU A 126 1.26 14.99 -17.63
N SER A 127 1.50 14.17 -18.67
CA SER A 127 0.76 14.30 -19.94
C SER A 127 -0.73 14.04 -19.72
N ALA A 128 -1.58 14.82 -20.43
CA ALA A 128 -3.04 14.65 -20.42
C ALA A 128 -3.49 13.30 -20.99
N ASP A 129 -2.65 12.65 -21.81
CA ASP A 129 -2.94 11.33 -22.38
C ASP A 129 -2.90 10.20 -21.36
N VAL A 130 -2.33 10.44 -20.18
CA VAL A 130 -2.26 9.44 -19.11
C VAL A 130 -3.58 9.41 -18.36
N ARG A 131 -4.33 8.33 -18.52
CA ARG A 131 -5.56 8.12 -17.74
C ARG A 131 -5.24 7.94 -16.26
N VAL A 132 -5.72 8.84 -15.43
CA VAL A 132 -5.55 8.83 -13.97
C VAL A 132 -6.90 8.67 -13.30
N GLU A 133 -6.99 7.74 -12.36
CA GLU A 133 -8.13 7.55 -11.49
C GLU A 133 -7.70 7.73 -10.04
N LEU A 134 -8.57 8.34 -9.24
CA LEU A 134 -8.30 8.66 -7.85
C LEU A 134 -9.12 7.74 -6.94
N GLU A 135 -8.46 7.06 -6.04
CA GLU A 135 -9.09 6.36 -4.94
C GLU A 135 -8.90 7.21 -3.68
N GLN A 136 -10.01 7.64 -3.06
CA GLN A 136 -9.99 8.68 -2.03
C GLN A 136 -10.69 8.29 -0.72
N GLU A 137 -11.14 7.05 -0.58
CA GLU A 137 -11.94 6.60 0.56
C GLU A 137 -11.13 5.79 1.58
N SER A 138 -10.04 5.17 1.12
CA SER A 138 -9.25 4.26 1.92
C SER A 138 -8.47 4.95 3.04
N ILE A 139 -8.35 4.26 4.16
CA ILE A 139 -7.59 4.73 5.34
C ILE A 139 -6.29 3.95 5.57
N ASP A 140 -6.13 2.81 4.92
CA ASP A 140 -4.94 1.97 5.05
C ASP A 140 -4.56 1.26 3.73
N SER A 141 -3.41 0.58 3.73
CA SER A 141 -2.86 -0.08 2.53
C SER A 141 -3.70 -1.27 2.04
N LEU A 142 -4.42 -1.95 2.91
CA LEU A 142 -5.31 -3.05 2.54
C LEU A 142 -6.55 -2.50 1.86
N GLU A 143 -7.12 -1.46 2.42
CA GLU A 143 -8.30 -0.79 1.88
C GLU A 143 -7.99 -0.12 0.53
N ASN A 144 -6.82 0.53 0.40
CA ASN A 144 -6.30 1.03 -0.87
C ASN A 144 -6.36 -0.03 -1.98
N LEU A 145 -5.88 -1.23 -1.70
CA LEU A 145 -5.85 -2.31 -2.68
C LEU A 145 -7.23 -2.91 -2.94
N ARG A 146 -8.13 -2.91 -1.95
CA ARG A 146 -9.53 -3.34 -2.15
C ARG A 146 -10.28 -2.41 -3.06
N GLN A 147 -10.19 -1.12 -2.80
CA GLN A 147 -10.82 -0.10 -3.63
C GLN A 147 -10.23 -0.14 -5.06
N ALA A 148 -8.90 -0.25 -5.19
CA ALA A 148 -8.27 -0.46 -6.47
C ALA A 148 -8.80 -1.70 -7.21
N ARG A 149 -9.01 -2.82 -6.48
CA ARG A 149 -9.60 -4.04 -7.04
C ARG A 149 -11.02 -3.80 -7.54
N MET A 150 -11.85 -3.07 -6.79
CA MET A 150 -13.21 -2.73 -7.21
C MET A 150 -13.20 -1.86 -8.47
N LEU A 151 -12.40 -0.79 -8.50
CA LEU A 151 -12.25 0.08 -9.66
C LEU A 151 -11.78 -0.67 -10.91
N LEU A 152 -10.90 -1.64 -10.76
CA LEU A 152 -10.42 -2.46 -11.88
C LEU A 152 -11.47 -3.48 -12.35
N ARG A 153 -12.28 -4.03 -11.44
CA ARG A 153 -13.32 -5.01 -11.77
C ARG A 153 -14.58 -4.40 -12.40
N THR A 154 -14.96 -3.20 -12.02
CA THR A 154 -16.13 -2.51 -12.63
C THR A 154 -16.00 -2.35 -14.13
N GLN A 155 -14.79 -2.39 -14.67
CA GLN A 155 -14.52 -2.20 -16.09
C GLN A 155 -14.37 -3.51 -16.87
N VAL A 156 -14.12 -4.64 -16.18
CA VAL A 156 -13.98 -5.98 -16.79
C VAL A 156 -14.55 -7.02 -15.82
N PRO A 157 -15.88 -7.14 -15.72
CA PRO A 157 -16.55 -7.93 -14.68
C PRO A 157 -16.14 -9.41 -14.64
N ASP A 158 -15.94 -10.03 -15.79
CA ASP A 158 -15.68 -11.48 -15.94
C ASP A 158 -14.22 -11.84 -16.24
N ALA A 159 -13.31 -10.86 -16.32
CA ALA A 159 -11.91 -11.12 -16.61
C ALA A 159 -11.04 -11.19 -15.36
N GLN A 160 -9.90 -11.87 -15.49
CA GLN A 160 -8.85 -11.82 -14.48
C GLN A 160 -8.35 -10.37 -14.33
N LEU A 161 -8.06 -9.98 -13.09
CA LEU A 161 -7.44 -8.68 -12.82
C LEU A 161 -6.19 -8.49 -13.69
N PRO A 162 -6.02 -7.34 -14.33
CA PRO A 162 -4.81 -7.08 -15.10
C PRO A 162 -3.58 -7.09 -14.19
N PRO A 163 -2.41 -7.49 -14.70
CA PRO A 163 -1.18 -7.38 -13.95
C PRO A 163 -0.87 -5.92 -13.65
N VAL A 164 -0.51 -5.62 -12.40
CA VAL A 164 -0.32 -4.26 -11.91
C VAL A 164 1.11 -4.00 -11.44
N ALA A 165 1.56 -2.75 -11.58
CA ALA A 165 2.80 -2.26 -10.98
C ALA A 165 2.49 -1.49 -9.69
N LEU A 166 3.07 -1.91 -8.57
CA LEU A 166 2.90 -1.28 -7.27
C LEU A 166 4.04 -0.29 -7.04
N VAL A 167 3.76 1.00 -7.07
CA VAL A 167 4.75 2.06 -6.82
C VAL A 167 4.65 2.53 -5.38
N SER A 168 5.72 2.32 -4.60
CA SER A 168 5.81 2.78 -3.22
C SER A 168 7.26 3.00 -2.80
N SER A 169 7.46 3.52 -1.58
CA SER A 169 8.78 3.61 -0.96
C SER A 169 9.35 2.20 -0.74
N ARG A 170 10.67 2.04 -0.91
CA ARG A 170 11.35 0.73 -0.85
C ARG A 170 11.04 -0.05 0.41
N TYR A 171 10.98 0.61 1.57
CA TYR A 171 10.64 -0.05 2.84
C TYR A 171 9.24 -0.65 2.85
N HIS A 172 8.26 -0.03 2.17
CA HIS A 172 6.85 -0.40 2.18
C HIS A 172 6.47 -1.46 1.13
N LEU A 173 7.30 -1.70 0.12
CA LEU A 173 6.97 -2.55 -1.04
C LEU A 173 6.65 -3.98 -0.69
N ALA A 174 7.34 -4.57 0.29
CA ALA A 174 7.09 -5.96 0.69
C ALA A 174 5.66 -6.13 1.23
N ARG A 175 5.18 -5.20 2.05
CA ARG A 175 3.81 -5.21 2.58
C ARG A 175 2.78 -4.99 1.47
N CYS A 176 3.00 -4.03 0.58
CA CYS A 176 2.14 -3.82 -0.57
C CYS A 176 2.03 -5.08 -1.43
N GLN A 177 3.14 -5.77 -1.68
CA GLN A 177 3.17 -6.99 -2.47
C GLN A 177 2.43 -8.14 -1.79
N LEU A 178 2.62 -8.32 -0.48
CA LEU A 178 1.93 -9.35 0.29
C LEU A 178 0.41 -9.14 0.22
N LEU A 179 -0.06 -7.94 0.55
CA LEU A 179 -1.48 -7.60 0.54
C LEU A 179 -2.10 -7.73 -0.86
N ALA A 180 -1.39 -7.27 -1.90
CA ALA A 180 -1.86 -7.39 -3.28
C ALA A 180 -2.04 -8.86 -3.69
N ARG A 181 -1.09 -9.73 -3.34
CA ARG A 181 -1.19 -11.18 -3.61
C ARG A 181 -2.36 -11.82 -2.87
N TYR A 182 -2.61 -11.48 -1.62
CA TYR A 182 -3.77 -11.95 -0.87
C TYR A 182 -5.10 -11.53 -1.50
N LEU A 183 -5.13 -10.37 -2.15
CA LEU A 183 -6.30 -9.90 -2.89
C LEU A 183 -6.39 -10.44 -4.33
N GLY A 184 -5.47 -11.33 -4.72
CA GLY A 184 -5.48 -11.99 -6.04
C GLY A 184 -4.88 -11.16 -7.17
N PHE A 185 -4.10 -10.11 -6.88
CA PHE A 185 -3.38 -9.38 -7.90
C PHE A 185 -2.13 -10.12 -8.38
N SER A 186 -1.93 -10.16 -9.70
CA SER A 186 -0.62 -10.38 -10.29
C SER A 186 0.13 -9.05 -10.29
N CYS A 187 1.22 -8.92 -9.50
CA CYS A 187 1.86 -7.63 -9.29
C CYS A 187 3.38 -7.68 -9.35
N VAL A 188 3.97 -6.57 -9.80
CA VAL A 188 5.40 -6.27 -9.70
C VAL A 188 5.60 -5.05 -8.81
N THR A 189 6.65 -5.06 -8.00
CA THR A 189 7.01 -3.92 -7.14
C THR A 189 7.94 -2.97 -7.87
N ILE A 190 7.66 -1.67 -7.77
CA ILE A 190 8.49 -0.61 -8.37
C ILE A 190 8.93 0.35 -7.27
N ALA A 191 10.23 0.49 -7.12
CA ALA A 191 10.80 1.36 -6.10
C ALA A 191 10.67 2.84 -6.46
N ALA A 192 10.22 3.64 -5.52
CA ALA A 192 10.14 5.10 -5.67
C ALA A 192 11.54 5.73 -5.69
N GLU A 193 12.38 5.37 -4.72
CA GLU A 193 13.72 5.89 -4.57
C GLU A 193 14.71 5.18 -5.50
N PRO A 194 15.67 5.90 -6.11
CA PRO A 194 16.66 5.32 -7.03
C PRO A 194 17.59 4.33 -6.32
N VAL A 195 17.97 4.62 -5.08
CA VAL A 195 18.81 3.77 -4.23
C VAL A 195 18.17 3.64 -2.85
N LEU A 196 18.55 2.60 -2.11
CA LEU A 196 18.09 2.41 -0.74
C LEU A 196 18.70 3.48 0.17
N PRO A 197 17.89 4.36 0.80
CA PRO A 197 18.43 5.38 1.69
C PRO A 197 19.02 4.77 2.96
N ARG A 198 20.23 5.22 3.34
CA ARG A 198 20.96 4.71 4.52
C ARG A 198 20.75 5.58 5.78
N ARG A 199 19.62 6.28 5.89
CA ARG A 199 19.31 7.14 7.03
C ARG A 199 18.68 6.32 8.17
N ALA A 200 18.96 6.65 9.42
CA ALA A 200 18.45 5.93 10.60
C ALA A 200 16.91 5.79 10.57
N ARG A 201 16.17 6.84 10.22
CA ARG A 201 14.70 6.78 10.07
C ARG A 201 14.26 5.74 9.03
N TYR A 202 15.04 5.53 7.98
CA TYR A 202 14.71 4.57 6.93
C TYR A 202 14.96 3.14 7.38
N VAL A 203 16.04 2.93 8.14
CA VAL A 203 16.34 1.65 8.81
C VAL A 203 15.22 1.32 9.79
N ALA A 204 14.81 2.29 10.63
CA ALA A 204 13.69 2.12 11.55
C ALA A 204 12.39 1.75 10.80
N ALA A 205 12.13 2.37 9.64
CA ALA A 205 10.98 2.02 8.80
C ALA A 205 11.06 0.58 8.28
N LEU A 206 12.24 0.08 7.86
CA LEU A 206 12.42 -1.32 7.45
C LEU A 206 12.16 -2.31 8.59
N LEU A 207 12.64 -2.00 9.81
CA LEU A 207 12.39 -2.83 10.99
C LEU A 207 10.89 -2.87 11.33
N LEU A 208 10.24 -1.72 11.30
CA LEU A 208 8.80 -1.61 11.53
C LEU A 208 7.99 -2.37 10.48
N GLU A 209 8.36 -2.25 9.21
CA GLU A 209 7.70 -2.98 8.12
C GLU A 209 7.90 -4.49 8.22
N ALA A 210 9.05 -4.96 8.70
CA ALA A 210 9.26 -6.38 8.98
C ALA A 210 8.31 -6.89 10.05
N THR A 211 8.09 -6.10 11.11
CA THR A 211 7.14 -6.41 12.19
C THR A 211 5.70 -6.43 11.66
N TYR A 212 5.29 -5.42 10.89
CA TYR A 212 3.96 -5.39 10.28
C TYR A 212 3.75 -6.55 9.29
N LEU A 213 4.75 -6.84 8.47
CA LEU A 213 4.67 -7.92 7.50
C LEU A 213 4.49 -9.27 8.19
N MET A 214 5.29 -9.55 9.24
CA MET A 214 5.17 -10.74 10.06
C MET A 214 3.77 -10.84 10.68
N TRP A 215 3.30 -9.77 11.29
CA TRP A 215 1.98 -9.75 11.92
C TRP A 215 0.85 -10.05 10.94
N ILE A 216 0.85 -9.38 9.79
CA ILE A 216 -0.16 -9.59 8.75
C ILE A 216 -0.11 -11.03 8.23
N ASP A 217 1.07 -11.53 7.85
CA ASP A 217 1.21 -12.86 7.24
C ASP A 217 0.86 -13.99 8.23
N VAL A 218 1.34 -13.90 9.48
CA VAL A 218 1.00 -14.86 10.54
C VAL A 218 -0.50 -14.83 10.82
N GLY A 219 -1.10 -13.64 10.96
CA GLY A 219 -2.53 -13.48 11.18
C GLY A 219 -3.37 -14.06 10.05
N MET A 220 -2.97 -13.82 8.81
CA MET A 220 -3.65 -14.36 7.63
C MET A 220 -3.57 -15.89 7.54
N ARG A 221 -2.38 -16.47 7.78
CA ARG A 221 -2.19 -17.93 7.82
C ARG A 221 -3.00 -18.56 8.93
N TRP A 222 -2.99 -17.96 10.11
CA TRP A 222 -3.80 -18.41 11.24
C TRP A 222 -5.30 -18.45 10.90
N ALA A 223 -5.81 -17.37 10.30
CA ALA A 223 -7.20 -17.31 9.89
C ALA A 223 -7.56 -18.36 8.82
N GLN A 224 -6.63 -18.67 7.93
CA GLN A 224 -6.81 -19.76 6.94
C GLN A 224 -6.88 -21.13 7.61
N LEU A 225 -5.99 -21.40 8.59
CA LEU A 225 -5.92 -22.68 9.31
C LEU A 225 -7.14 -22.91 10.21
N THR A 226 -7.63 -21.85 10.87
CA THR A 226 -8.75 -21.95 11.83
C THR A 226 -10.13 -21.86 11.18
N GLY A 227 -10.21 -21.76 9.84
CA GLY A 227 -11.48 -21.68 9.11
C GLY A 227 -12.35 -20.48 9.43
N ARG A 228 -11.81 -19.46 10.11
CA ARG A 228 -12.55 -18.26 10.52
C ARG A 228 -12.95 -17.42 9.30
N GLN A 229 -14.20 -17.57 8.88
CA GLN A 229 -14.78 -16.94 7.68
C GLN A 229 -14.77 -15.39 7.74
N ARG A 230 -14.78 -14.78 8.93
CA ARG A 230 -14.80 -13.31 9.08
C ARG A 230 -13.58 -12.60 8.48
N LEU A 231 -12.41 -13.20 8.54
CA LEU A 231 -11.21 -12.64 7.89
C LEU A 231 -11.23 -12.88 6.37
N ARG A 232 -11.80 -14.00 5.91
CA ARG A 232 -11.99 -14.25 4.47
C ARG A 232 -12.97 -13.26 3.83
N SER A 233 -14.02 -12.85 4.54
CA SER A 233 -14.96 -11.85 4.03
C SER A 233 -14.37 -10.44 3.95
N ARG A 234 -13.37 -10.14 4.77
CA ARG A 234 -12.60 -8.87 4.67
C ARG A 234 -11.60 -8.86 3.51
N LEU A 235 -11.33 -10.00 2.88
CA LEU A 235 -10.41 -10.12 1.73
C LEU A 235 -11.15 -10.41 0.40
N ARG A 236 -12.45 -10.63 0.46
CA ARG A 236 -13.31 -10.73 -0.73
C ARG A 236 -13.92 -9.39 -1.06
#